data_2042a60a336025c2204ea97ff1b6717d
#
_entry.id   2042a60a336025c2204ea97ff1b6717d
#
_cell.length_a   1.000
_cell.length_b   1.000
_cell.length_c   1.000
_cell.angle_alpha   90.00
_cell.angle_beta   90.00
_cell.angle_gamma   90.00
#
_symmetry.space_group_name_H-M   'P 1'
#
loop_
_entity.id
_entity.type
_entity.pdbx_description
1 polymer ?
#
loop_
_entity_poly.entity_id
_entity_poly.type
_entity_poly.pdbx_seq_one_letter_code
_entity_poly.pdbx_strand_id
1 'polypeptide(L)' 'VSITFLPFGLLRSFAKGAGRLVLQGKEGQSIEVVCKEIGLPIGLVSLFLVNGKPKSKDYLLQPHDEVKLIALVGGG' A
#
# COMPACT_ATOMS: atom_id res chain seq x y z
N VAL A 1 13.13 1.11 -10.85
CA VAL A 1 12.54 -0.05 -10.19
C VAL A 1 11.15 0.29 -9.71
N SER A 2 10.18 -0.52 -10.04
CA SER A 2 8.78 -0.25 -9.69
C SER A 2 8.34 -1.03 -8.45
N ILE A 3 7.43 -0.41 -7.72
CA ILE A 3 6.73 -1.03 -6.59
C ILE A 3 5.25 -0.77 -6.84
N THR A 4 4.43 -1.79 -6.68
CA THR A 4 3.01 -1.69 -6.96
C THR A 4 2.20 -1.70 -5.67
N PHE A 5 1.33 -0.72 -5.51
CA PHE A 5 0.39 -0.65 -4.40
C PHE A 5 -1.01 -1.00 -4.92
N LEU A 6 -1.67 -1.92 -4.24
CA LEU A 6 -3.02 -2.37 -4.59
C LEU A 6 -3.98 -2.07 -3.45
N PRO A 7 -4.65 -0.91 -3.48
CA PRO A 7 -5.64 -0.59 -2.43
C PRO A 7 -6.92 -1.41 -2.63
N PHE A 8 -7.45 -1.92 -1.54
CA PHE A 8 -8.69 -2.68 -1.53
C PHE A 8 -9.69 -2.07 -0.56
N GLY A 9 -10.97 -2.45 -0.73
CA GLY A 9 -12.03 -1.97 0.13
C GLY A 9 -12.21 -0.47 0.01
N LEU A 10 -12.29 0.21 1.13
CA LEU A 10 -12.47 1.66 1.15
C LEU A 10 -11.33 2.43 0.49
N LEU A 11 -10.19 1.77 0.30
CA LEU A 11 -9.02 2.44 -0.26
C LEU A 11 -8.99 2.42 -1.78
N ARG A 12 -9.90 1.71 -2.43
CA ARG A 12 -9.88 1.58 -3.88
C ARG A 12 -9.98 2.91 -4.62
N SER A 13 -10.66 3.87 -4.03
CA SER A 13 -10.81 5.18 -4.67
C SER A 13 -9.48 5.92 -4.79
N PHE A 14 -8.47 5.51 -4.05
CA PHE A 14 -7.15 6.13 -4.15
C PHE A 14 -6.32 5.56 -5.30
N ALA A 15 -6.75 4.45 -5.88
CA ALA A 15 -6.08 3.85 -7.03
C ALA A 15 -6.93 4.09 -8.27
N LYS A 16 -6.59 5.10 -9.01
CA LYS A 16 -7.36 5.49 -10.20
C LYS A 16 -7.12 4.50 -11.35
N GLY A 17 -8.09 4.42 -12.24
CA GLY A 17 -7.94 3.62 -13.44
C GLY A 17 -7.88 2.14 -13.16
N ALA A 18 -6.72 1.54 -13.29
CA ALA A 18 -6.55 0.10 -13.22
C ALA A 18 -6.69 -0.50 -11.82
N GLY A 19 -6.93 0.31 -10.81
CA GLY A 19 -7.06 -0.19 -9.44
C GLY A 19 -5.73 -0.46 -8.78
N ARG A 20 -4.67 0.10 -9.30
CA ARG A 20 -3.34 -0.05 -8.72
C ARG A 20 -2.52 1.21 -8.95
N LEU A 21 -1.52 1.39 -8.07
CA LEU A 21 -0.58 2.50 -8.17
C LEU A 21 0.81 1.91 -8.42
N VAL A 22 1.43 2.29 -9.52
CA VAL A 22 2.79 1.85 -9.83
C VAL A 22 3.72 3.01 -9.49
N LEU A 23 4.62 2.77 -8.54
CA LEU A 23 5.49 3.80 -8.00
C LEU A 23 6.95 3.51 -8.37
N GLN A 24 7.70 4.57 -8.66
CA GLN A 24 9.10 4.46 -9.02
C GLN A 24 9.97 5.07 -7.93
N GLY A 25 11.12 4.44 -7.69
CA GLY A 25 12.12 5.01 -6.80
C GLY A 25 11.77 5.00 -5.33
N LYS A 26 10.87 4.12 -4.91
CA LYS A 26 10.42 4.07 -3.51
C LYS A 26 11.08 2.97 -2.69
N GLU A 27 11.94 2.19 -3.30
CA GLU A 27 12.65 1.13 -2.56
C GLU A 27 13.48 1.72 -1.43
N GLY A 28 13.54 1.00 -0.33
CA GLY A 28 14.24 1.45 0.87
C GLY A 28 13.43 2.33 1.79
N GLN A 29 12.27 2.81 1.34
CA GLN A 29 11.38 3.60 2.18
C GLN A 29 10.36 2.70 2.86
N SER A 30 9.84 3.12 4.02
CA SER A 30 8.81 2.34 4.69
C SER A 30 7.46 2.52 4.00
N ILE A 31 6.58 1.54 4.20
CA ILE A 31 5.21 1.64 3.67
C ILE A 31 4.54 2.92 4.17
N GLU A 32 4.73 3.23 5.46
CA GLU A 32 4.12 4.43 6.06
C GLU A 32 4.56 5.70 5.36
N VAL A 33 5.85 5.85 5.11
CA VAL A 33 6.37 7.05 4.46
C VAL A 33 5.80 7.19 3.05
N VAL A 34 5.78 6.10 2.30
CA VAL A 34 5.27 6.15 0.93
C VAL A 34 3.77 6.44 0.91
N CYS A 35 3.00 5.86 1.83
CA CYS A 35 1.57 6.16 1.92
C CYS A 35 1.33 7.64 2.18
N LYS A 36 2.13 8.25 3.06
CA LYS A 36 2.01 9.69 3.30
C LYS A 36 2.33 10.51 2.06
N GLU A 37 3.35 10.10 1.32
CA GLU A 37 3.75 10.82 0.11
C GLU A 37 2.66 10.81 -0.95
N ILE A 38 1.96 9.70 -1.09
CA ILE A 38 0.93 9.56 -2.13
C ILE A 38 -0.47 9.93 -1.64
N GLY A 39 -0.58 10.35 -0.37
CA GLY A 39 -1.87 10.77 0.17
C GLY A 39 -2.81 9.64 0.54
N LEU A 40 -2.30 8.44 0.73
CA LEU A 40 -3.12 7.30 1.08
C LEU A 40 -3.25 7.23 2.61
N PRO A 41 -4.49 7.23 3.15
CA PRO A 41 -4.69 7.32 4.60
C PRO A 41 -4.33 6.01 5.29
N ILE A 42 -3.13 5.97 5.83
CA ILE A 42 -2.61 4.75 6.44
C ILE A 42 -3.43 4.32 7.66
N GLY A 43 -4.07 5.27 8.33
CA GLY A 43 -4.90 4.95 9.49
C GLY A 43 -6.12 4.11 9.17
N LEU A 44 -6.52 4.05 7.90
CA LEU A 44 -7.64 3.22 7.47
C LEU A 44 -7.21 1.82 7.07
N VAL A 45 -5.91 1.57 6.98
CA VAL A 45 -5.42 0.28 6.53
C VAL A 45 -5.41 -0.70 7.69
N SER A 46 -6.12 -1.81 7.53
CA SER A 46 -6.17 -2.86 8.54
C SER A 46 -5.06 -3.88 8.36
N LEU A 47 -4.62 -4.08 7.13
CA LEU A 47 -3.64 -5.11 6.83
C LEU A 47 -2.81 -4.72 5.62
N PHE A 48 -1.50 -4.90 5.74
CA PHE A 48 -0.58 -4.77 4.62
C PHE A 48 -0.06 -6.15 4.24
N LEU A 49 -0.22 -6.52 2.98
CA LEU A 49 0.33 -7.78 2.47
C LEU A 49 1.40 -7.44 1.43
N VAL A 50 2.63 -7.80 1.74
CA VAL A 50 3.74 -7.59 0.80
C VAL A 50 4.07 -8.92 0.16
N ASN A 51 3.83 -9.02 -1.13
CA ASN A 51 4.01 -10.25 -1.89
C ASN A 51 3.26 -11.43 -1.22
N GLY A 52 2.08 -11.15 -0.71
CA GLY A 52 1.23 -12.15 -0.08
C GLY A 52 1.50 -12.42 1.39
N LYS A 53 2.44 -11.69 1.99
CA LYS A 53 2.79 -11.92 3.41
C LYS A 53 2.46 -10.69 4.25
N PRO A 54 1.86 -10.86 5.44
CA PRO A 54 1.56 -9.73 6.31
C PRO A 54 2.84 -9.04 6.77
N LYS A 55 2.84 -7.72 6.67
CA LYS A 55 3.96 -6.89 7.14
C LYS A 55 3.40 -5.68 7.87
N SER A 56 4.23 -5.06 8.70
CA SER A 56 3.83 -3.84 9.39
C SER A 56 4.08 -2.62 8.49
N LYS A 57 3.54 -1.48 8.92
CA LYS A 57 3.76 -0.23 8.19
C LYS A 57 5.22 0.18 8.15
N ASP A 58 6.04 -0.37 9.02
CA ASP A 58 7.45 -0.04 9.10
C ASP A 58 8.31 -0.86 8.15
N TYR A 59 7.70 -1.78 7.43
CA TYR A 59 8.42 -2.60 6.45
C TYR A 59 9.09 -1.73 5.40
N LEU A 60 10.36 -1.99 5.12
CA LEU A 60 11.11 -1.25 4.12
C LEU A 60 10.91 -1.91 2.75
N LEU A 61 10.39 -1.12 1.82
CA LEU A 61 10.04 -1.63 0.50
C LEU A 61 11.28 -2.10 -0.27
N GLN A 62 11.12 -3.22 -0.96
CA GLN A 62 12.17 -3.80 -1.79
C GLN A 62 11.78 -3.65 -3.27
N PRO A 63 12.76 -3.70 -4.17
CA PRO A 63 12.45 -3.62 -5.60
C PRO A 63 11.41 -4.65 -6.01
N HIS A 64 10.45 -4.21 -6.82
CA HIS A 64 9.40 -5.05 -7.39
C HIS A 64 8.39 -5.59 -6.39
N ASP A 65 8.36 -5.06 -5.18
CA ASP A 65 7.34 -5.47 -4.20
C ASP A 65 5.93 -5.14 -4.69
N GLU A 66 4.99 -6.01 -4.35
CA GLU A 66 3.58 -5.78 -4.55
C GLU A 66 2.92 -5.70 -3.18
N VAL A 67 2.38 -4.52 -2.87
CA VAL A 67 1.81 -4.25 -1.55
C VAL A 67 0.30 -4.13 -1.66
N LYS A 68 -0.42 -5.01 -1.02
CA LYS A 68 -1.87 -4.92 -0.91
C LYS A 68 -2.21 -4.20 0.39
N LEU A 69 -3.06 -3.19 0.26
CA LEU A 69 -3.49 -2.39 1.40
C LEU A 69 -4.98 -2.64 1.57
N ILE A 70 -5.34 -3.26 2.69
CA ILE A 70 -6.71 -3.71 2.90
C ILE A 70 -7.33 -2.90 4.02
N ALA A 71 -8.44 -2.23 3.71
CA ALA A 71 -9.24 -1.51 4.70
C ALA A 71 -10.55 -2.27 4.88
N LEU A 72 -10.70 -2.88 6.02
CA LEU A 72 -11.92 -3.63 6.32
C LEU A 72 -13.00 -2.67 6.74
N VAL A 73 -14.16 -2.81 6.10
CA VAL A 73 -15.27 -1.92 6.37
C VAL A 73 -15.89 -2.26 7.70
N GLY A 74 -16.06 -1.24 8.49
CA GLY A 74 -16.98 -1.14 9.59
C GLY A 74 -17.15 -2.34 10.43
N GLY A 75 -16.44 -3.20 10.23
CA GLY A 75 -16.63 -4.35 10.97
C GLY A 75 -16.58 -4.04 12.43
N GLY A 76 -16.42 -3.01 12.63
CA GLY A 76 -16.32 -2.69 14.05
C GLY A 76 -15.26 -3.52 14.39
#